data_f774b0bb796883b5e38752f7bebd52a1
#
_entry.id   f774b0bb796883b5e38752f7bebd52a1
#
_cell.length_a   1.000
_cell.length_b   1.000
_cell.length_c   1.000
_cell.angle_alpha   90.00
_cell.angle_beta   90.00
_cell.angle_gamma   90.00
#
_symmetry.space_group_name_H-M   'P 1'
#
loop_
_entity.id
_entity.type
_entity.pdbx_description
1 polymer ?
#
loop_
_entity_poly.entity_id
_entity_poly.type
_entity_poly.pdbx_seq_one_letter_code
_entity_poly.pdbx_strand_id
1 'polypeptide(L)'
;MQSRLILIVEDNDDARDALRMLLELDGHVVEAAAEGNEALEIARGKDPDVALVDIGLPGIDGYEVARRIRAADGKRPLLIALTGYGQPEDRRRAAEAGFDSVLVKPVDPNALSDLLATLEIPARGFRG
;
A
#
# COMPACT_ATOMS: atom_id res chain seq x y z
N MET A 1 -1.10 -11.93 16.15
CA MET A 1 -0.77 -10.96 15.08
C MET A 1 -1.38 -9.62 15.42
N GLN A 2 -0.62 -8.56 15.25
CA GLN A 2 -1.13 -7.22 15.53
C GLN A 2 -1.92 -6.66 14.35
N SER A 3 -3.04 -6.02 14.67
CA SER A 3 -3.85 -5.35 13.67
C SER A 3 -3.13 -4.10 13.15
N ARG A 4 -3.19 -3.89 11.83
CA ARG A 4 -2.63 -2.71 11.17
C ARG A 4 -3.75 -2.00 10.44
N LEU A 5 -3.60 -0.70 10.26
CA LEU A 5 -4.46 0.03 9.35
C LEU A 5 -3.78 0.04 7.99
N ILE A 6 -4.44 -0.53 7.00
CA ILE A 6 -3.88 -0.71 5.66
C ILE A 6 -4.74 0.03 4.66
N LEU A 7 -4.09 0.91 3.89
CA LEU A 7 -4.73 1.60 2.79
C LEU A 7 -4.49 0.82 1.50
N ILE A 8 -5.55 0.51 0.76
CA ILE A 8 -5.45 -0.10 -0.56
C ILE A 8 -5.80 0.96 -1.60
N VAL A 9 -4.95 1.11 -2.61
CA VAL A 9 -5.20 2.03 -3.72
C VAL A 9 -5.20 1.22 -5.01
N GLU A 10 -6.40 0.97 -5.54
CA GLU A 10 -6.61 0.09 -6.68
C GLU A 10 -7.88 0.51 -7.40
N ASP A 11 -7.79 0.79 -8.69
CA ASP A 11 -8.94 1.27 -9.46
C ASP A 11 -9.88 0.14 -9.92
N ASN A 12 -9.41 -1.10 -9.97
CA ASN A 12 -10.27 -2.23 -10.31
C ASN A 12 -11.08 -2.66 -9.10
N ASP A 13 -12.41 -2.63 -9.22
CA ASP A 13 -13.29 -2.89 -8.09
C ASP A 13 -13.11 -4.31 -7.53
N ASP A 14 -13.02 -5.31 -8.41
CA ASP A 14 -12.90 -6.70 -7.98
C ASP A 14 -11.57 -6.96 -7.28
N ALA A 15 -10.48 -6.41 -7.83
CA ALA A 15 -9.16 -6.55 -7.23
C ALA A 15 -9.10 -5.86 -5.87
N ARG A 16 -9.70 -4.68 -5.79
CA ARG A 16 -9.75 -3.91 -4.53
C ARG A 16 -10.52 -4.66 -3.46
N ASP A 17 -11.69 -5.20 -3.84
CA ASP A 17 -12.53 -5.94 -2.89
C ASP A 17 -11.86 -7.23 -2.43
N ALA A 18 -11.18 -7.93 -3.34
CA ALA A 18 -10.47 -9.16 -2.99
C ALA A 18 -9.34 -8.89 -1.99
N LEU A 19 -8.57 -7.84 -2.21
CA LEU A 19 -7.50 -7.46 -1.28
C LEU A 19 -8.06 -7.06 0.08
N ARG A 20 -9.16 -6.29 0.08
CA ARG A 20 -9.80 -5.89 1.33
C ARG A 20 -10.22 -7.11 2.14
N MET A 21 -10.92 -8.04 1.48
CA MET A 21 -11.40 -9.25 2.15
C MET A 21 -10.25 -10.05 2.76
N LEU A 22 -9.19 -10.22 1.97
CA LEU A 22 -8.02 -10.97 2.40
C LEU A 22 -7.41 -10.37 3.66
N LEU A 23 -7.21 -9.06 3.65
CA LEU A 23 -6.57 -8.38 4.78
C LEU A 23 -7.47 -8.32 6.01
N GLU A 24 -8.78 -8.17 5.81
CA GLU A 24 -9.72 -8.19 6.92
C GLU A 24 -9.80 -9.56 7.58
N LEU A 25 -9.68 -10.63 6.79
CA LEU A 25 -9.61 -11.99 7.33
C LEU A 25 -8.39 -12.19 8.22
N ASP A 26 -7.29 -11.49 7.91
CA ASP A 26 -6.08 -11.53 8.73
C ASP A 26 -6.15 -10.59 9.94
N GLY A 27 -7.28 -9.93 10.14
CA GLY A 27 -7.49 -9.11 11.32
C GLY A 27 -7.09 -7.64 11.18
N HIS A 28 -6.79 -7.20 9.97
CA HIS A 28 -6.41 -5.80 9.74
C HIS A 28 -7.64 -4.92 9.50
N VAL A 29 -7.46 -3.63 9.74
CA VAL A 29 -8.46 -2.62 9.40
C VAL A 29 -8.06 -2.04 8.04
N VAL A 30 -9.01 -1.95 7.12
CA VAL A 30 -8.72 -1.57 5.74
C VAL A 30 -9.49 -0.32 5.34
N GLU A 31 -8.76 0.63 4.75
CA GLU A 31 -9.34 1.74 4.01
C GLU A 31 -9.01 1.53 2.54
N ALA A 32 -9.93 1.86 1.66
CA ALA A 32 -9.72 1.61 0.24
C ALA A 32 -10.02 2.85 -0.59
N ALA A 33 -9.20 3.07 -1.60
CA ALA A 33 -9.36 4.18 -2.54
C ALA A 33 -9.28 3.65 -3.96
N ALA A 34 -10.06 4.25 -4.86
CA ALA A 34 -10.06 3.88 -6.26
C ALA A 34 -9.09 4.72 -7.09
N GLU A 35 -8.62 5.84 -6.55
CA GLU A 35 -7.72 6.74 -7.28
C GLU A 35 -6.75 7.42 -6.33
N GLY A 36 -5.71 8.02 -6.93
CA GLY A 36 -4.61 8.56 -6.14
C GLY A 36 -4.99 9.74 -5.26
N ASN A 37 -5.83 10.65 -5.73
CA ASN A 37 -6.21 11.82 -4.92
C ASN A 37 -7.00 11.39 -3.68
N GLU A 38 -7.90 10.45 -3.84
CA GLU A 38 -8.65 9.90 -2.72
C GLU A 38 -7.69 9.25 -1.71
N ALA A 39 -6.71 8.51 -2.23
CA ALA A 39 -5.71 7.86 -1.39
C ALA A 39 -4.91 8.87 -0.56
N LEU A 40 -4.56 10.00 -1.16
CA LEU A 40 -3.80 11.03 -0.45
C LEU A 40 -4.62 11.67 0.66
N GLU A 41 -5.92 11.85 0.45
CA GLU A 41 -6.80 12.36 1.49
C GLU A 41 -6.90 11.38 2.66
N ILE A 42 -7.06 10.10 2.36
CA ILE A 42 -7.12 9.07 3.39
C ILE A 42 -5.80 9.00 4.14
N ALA A 43 -4.69 9.05 3.43
CA ALA A 43 -3.37 8.97 4.06
C ALA A 43 -3.16 10.13 5.05
N ARG A 44 -3.61 11.33 4.69
CA ARG A 44 -3.48 12.48 5.58
C ARG A 44 -4.38 12.40 6.80
N GLY A 45 -5.62 11.90 6.60
CA GLY A 45 -6.60 11.89 7.67
C GLY A 45 -6.56 10.70 8.58
N LYS A 46 -6.13 9.54 8.08
CA LYS A 46 -6.20 8.28 8.81
C LYS A 46 -4.84 7.73 9.24
N ASP A 47 -3.77 8.22 8.65
CA ASP A 47 -2.42 7.85 9.05
C ASP A 47 -2.18 6.33 9.00
N PRO A 48 -2.33 5.69 7.82
CA PRO A 48 -2.21 4.24 7.76
C PRO A 48 -0.81 3.74 8.09
N ASP A 49 -0.73 2.49 8.53
CA ASP A 49 0.55 1.84 8.80
C ASP A 49 1.20 1.32 7.53
N VAL A 50 0.38 0.89 6.58
CA VAL A 50 0.82 0.31 5.31
C VAL A 50 -0.08 0.84 4.20
N ALA A 51 0.49 1.08 3.02
CA ALA A 51 -0.30 1.38 1.83
C ALA A 51 0.11 0.45 0.71
N LEU A 52 -0.87 -0.24 0.12
CA LEU A 52 -0.70 -1.07 -1.06
C LEU A 52 -1.20 -0.24 -2.24
N VAL A 53 -0.31 0.11 -3.16
CA VAL A 53 -0.63 1.07 -4.22
C VAL A 53 -0.37 0.46 -5.59
N ASP A 54 -1.43 0.37 -6.41
CA ASP A 54 -1.29 -0.01 -7.81
C ASP A 54 -0.55 1.11 -8.54
N ILE A 55 0.57 0.77 -9.20
CA ILE A 55 1.34 1.79 -9.90
C ILE A 55 0.71 2.21 -11.22
N GLY A 56 -0.25 1.43 -11.74
CA GLY A 56 -0.93 1.73 -12.99
C GLY A 56 -2.23 2.51 -12.85
N LEU A 57 -2.37 3.32 -11.83
CA LEU A 57 -3.61 4.07 -11.60
C LEU A 57 -3.85 5.13 -12.67
N PRO A 58 -5.13 5.39 -13.00
CA PRO A 58 -5.46 6.52 -13.87
C PRO A 58 -5.27 7.84 -13.11
N GLY A 59 -5.08 8.92 -13.85
CA GLY A 59 -4.84 10.24 -13.24
C GLY A 59 -3.42 10.31 -12.70
N ILE A 60 -3.27 10.63 -11.42
CA ILE A 60 -1.94 10.52 -10.82
C ILE A 60 -1.66 9.05 -10.58
N ASP A 61 -0.53 8.58 -11.09
CA ASP A 61 -0.20 7.16 -10.99
C ASP A 61 0.35 6.81 -9.61
N GLY A 62 0.59 5.51 -9.39
CA GLY A 62 1.05 5.04 -8.09
C GLY A 62 2.42 5.58 -7.68
N TYR A 63 3.29 5.85 -8.65
CA TYR A 63 4.60 6.44 -8.34
C TYR A 63 4.44 7.84 -7.75
N GLU A 64 3.54 8.63 -8.33
CA GLU A 64 3.29 9.98 -7.82
C GLU A 64 2.62 9.95 -6.45
N VAL A 65 1.72 9.00 -6.24
CA VAL A 65 1.10 8.82 -4.91
C VAL A 65 2.18 8.58 -3.86
N ALA A 66 3.12 7.68 -4.16
CA ALA A 66 4.20 7.37 -3.22
C ALA A 66 5.06 8.61 -2.95
N ARG A 67 5.43 9.35 -3.98
CA ARG A 67 6.25 10.56 -3.81
C ARG A 67 5.56 11.56 -2.89
N ARG A 68 4.27 11.77 -3.09
CA ARG A 68 3.51 12.74 -2.28
C ARG A 68 3.35 12.28 -0.85
N ILE A 69 3.15 10.98 -0.63
CA ILE A 69 3.08 10.45 0.73
C ILE A 69 4.43 10.65 1.44
N ARG A 70 5.53 10.37 0.75
CA ARG A 70 6.86 10.55 1.34
C ARG A 70 7.21 12.00 1.60
N ALA A 71 6.71 12.92 0.78
CA ALA A 71 6.98 14.34 0.94
C ALA A 71 6.16 14.99 2.05
N ALA A 72 5.06 14.36 2.46
CA ALA A 72 4.18 14.93 3.48
C ALA A 72 4.81 14.78 4.86
N ASP A 73 4.50 15.73 5.74
CA ASP A 73 4.91 15.66 7.13
C ASP A 73 4.12 14.60 7.87
N GLY A 74 4.71 14.07 8.94
CA GLY A 74 4.04 13.15 9.83
C GLY A 74 4.49 11.72 9.64
N LYS A 75 3.60 10.78 9.93
CA LYS A 75 3.89 9.37 9.89
C LYS A 75 4.21 8.92 8.47
N ARG A 76 5.20 8.05 8.37
CA ARG A 76 5.64 7.50 7.09
C ARG A 76 5.19 6.04 7.02
N PRO A 77 4.11 5.74 6.27
CA PRO A 77 3.66 4.36 6.14
C PRO A 77 4.63 3.52 5.34
N LEU A 78 4.56 2.21 5.54
CA LEU A 78 5.24 1.28 4.67
C LEU A 78 4.51 1.27 3.33
N LEU A 79 5.24 1.48 2.24
CA LEU A 79 4.65 1.54 0.91
C LEU A 79 5.00 0.31 0.11
N ILE A 80 3.99 -0.38 -0.39
CA ILE A 80 4.16 -1.58 -1.21
C ILE A 80 3.51 -1.32 -2.56
N ALA A 81 4.29 -1.43 -3.63
CA ALA A 81 3.79 -1.22 -4.99
C ALA A 81 3.17 -2.50 -5.52
N LEU A 82 2.05 -2.38 -6.22
CA LEU A 82 1.43 -3.48 -6.93
C LEU A 82 1.64 -3.25 -8.42
N THR A 83 2.24 -4.22 -9.11
CA THR A 83 2.56 -4.09 -10.53
C THR A 83 2.14 -5.34 -11.31
N GLY A 84 1.80 -5.15 -12.58
CA GLY A 84 1.46 -6.27 -13.45
C GLY A 84 2.67 -7.01 -14.00
N TYR A 85 3.85 -6.41 -13.95
CA TYR A 85 5.00 -6.97 -14.64
C TYR A 85 6.19 -7.33 -13.76
N GLY A 86 6.55 -6.51 -12.82
CA GLY A 86 7.66 -6.82 -11.90
C GLY A 86 9.03 -6.85 -12.58
N GLN A 87 9.21 -6.13 -13.68
CA GLN A 87 10.51 -6.04 -14.36
C GLN A 87 11.51 -5.29 -13.48
N PRO A 88 12.82 -5.53 -13.67
CA PRO A 88 13.83 -4.78 -12.89
C PRO A 88 13.65 -3.26 -13.00
N GLU A 89 13.26 -2.75 -14.16
CA GLU A 89 12.99 -1.33 -14.37
C GLU A 89 11.86 -0.85 -13.46
N ASP A 90 10.78 -1.63 -13.36
CA ASP A 90 9.64 -1.27 -12.52
C ASP A 90 10.04 -1.24 -11.06
N ARG A 91 10.85 -2.20 -10.63
CA ARG A 91 11.31 -2.26 -9.25
C ARG A 91 12.21 -1.08 -8.90
N ARG A 92 13.08 -0.68 -9.84
CA ARG A 92 13.94 0.47 -9.65
C ARG A 92 13.12 1.76 -9.53
N ARG A 93 12.14 1.94 -10.42
CA ARG A 93 11.28 3.12 -10.39
C ARG A 93 10.47 3.18 -9.10
N ALA A 94 10.00 2.03 -8.62
CA ALA A 94 9.26 1.97 -7.38
C ALA A 94 10.13 2.41 -6.20
N ALA A 95 11.35 1.89 -6.13
CA ALA A 95 12.28 2.27 -5.06
C ALA A 95 12.58 3.76 -5.10
N GLU A 96 12.79 4.32 -6.29
CA GLU A 96 13.08 5.75 -6.45
C GLU A 96 11.89 6.61 -6.03
N ALA A 97 10.67 6.12 -6.22
CA ALA A 97 9.47 6.84 -5.83
C ALA A 97 9.20 6.76 -4.32
N GLY A 98 9.89 5.87 -3.62
CA GLY A 98 9.74 5.74 -2.18
C GLY A 98 9.04 4.49 -1.69
N PHE A 99 8.77 3.53 -2.57
CA PHE A 99 8.20 2.25 -2.16
C PHE A 99 9.25 1.41 -1.44
N ASP A 100 8.79 0.68 -0.44
CA ASP A 100 9.65 -0.21 0.34
C ASP A 100 9.71 -1.61 -0.26
N SER A 101 8.67 -2.01 -1.00
CA SER A 101 8.63 -3.33 -1.61
C SER A 101 7.69 -3.33 -2.81
N VAL A 102 7.75 -4.41 -3.60
CA VAL A 102 6.94 -4.58 -4.81
C VAL A 102 6.32 -5.97 -4.79
N LEU A 103 5.04 -6.06 -5.11
CA LEU A 103 4.35 -7.33 -5.33
C LEU A 103 3.80 -7.33 -6.75
N VAL A 104 3.91 -8.47 -7.42
CA VAL A 104 3.41 -8.65 -8.78
C VAL A 104 1.98 -9.18 -8.72
N LYS A 105 1.10 -8.63 -9.56
CA LYS A 105 -0.29 -9.07 -9.67
C LYS A 105 -0.40 -10.34 -10.51
N PRO A 106 -1.36 -11.22 -10.22
CA PRO A 106 -2.30 -11.16 -9.11
C PRO A 106 -1.57 -11.41 -7.80
N VAL A 107 -2.00 -10.71 -6.75
CA VAL A 107 -1.32 -10.80 -5.45
C VAL A 107 -1.54 -12.18 -4.84
N ASP A 108 -0.46 -12.87 -4.54
CA ASP A 108 -0.51 -14.14 -3.82
C ASP A 108 -0.78 -13.85 -2.34
N PRO A 109 -1.87 -14.39 -1.77
CA PRO A 109 -2.20 -14.15 -0.36
C PRO A 109 -1.08 -14.50 0.59
N ASN A 110 -0.39 -15.61 0.33
CA ASN A 110 0.71 -16.03 1.20
C ASN A 110 1.89 -15.09 1.10
N ALA A 111 2.21 -14.63 -0.12
CA ALA A 111 3.30 -13.68 -0.30
C ALA A 111 3.02 -12.37 0.42
N LEU A 112 1.78 -11.90 0.37
CA LEU A 112 1.39 -10.67 1.07
C LEU A 112 1.48 -10.85 2.58
N SER A 113 0.94 -11.94 3.12
CA SER A 113 1.01 -12.22 4.56
C SER A 113 2.45 -12.33 5.03
N ASP A 114 3.29 -13.04 4.28
CA ASP A 114 4.70 -13.19 4.63
C ASP A 114 5.42 -11.85 4.63
N LEU A 115 5.14 -11.02 3.62
CA LEU A 115 5.76 -9.71 3.52
C LEU A 115 5.38 -8.84 4.72
N LEU A 116 4.11 -8.81 5.07
CA LEU A 116 3.65 -8.01 6.21
C LEU A 116 4.23 -8.50 7.53
N ALA A 117 4.44 -9.81 7.66
CA ALA A 117 5.00 -10.40 8.86
C ALA A 117 6.49 -10.13 9.01
N THR A 118 7.23 -10.03 7.89
CA THR A 118 8.68 -9.85 7.92
C THR A 118 9.12 -8.40 7.98
N LEU A 119 8.25 -7.47 7.58
CA LEU A 119 8.59 -6.05 7.60
C LEU A 119 8.43 -5.48 8.99
N GLU A 120 9.35 -4.58 9.36
CA GLU A 120 9.28 -3.91 10.65
C GLU A 120 8.28 -2.77 10.57
N ILE A 121 7.10 -3.02 11.10
CA ILE A 121 6.03 -2.03 11.15
C ILE A 121 5.73 -1.74 12.61
N PRO A 122 5.84 -0.48 13.05
CA PRO A 122 5.48 -0.15 14.44
C PRO A 122 4.02 -0.49 14.73
N ALA A 123 3.73 -0.96 15.92
CA ALA A 123 2.36 -1.22 16.32
C ALA A 123 1.58 0.10 16.34
N ARG A 124 0.30 0.03 15.94
CA ARG A 124 -0.56 1.21 16.01
C ARG A 124 -0.67 1.68 17.44
N GLY A 125 -0.63 3.00 17.60
CA GLY A 125 -0.74 3.61 18.91
C GLY A 125 0.53 3.53 19.75
N PHE A 126 1.53 2.82 19.27
CA PHE A 126 2.80 2.72 19.98
C PHE A 126 3.81 3.67 19.35
N ARG A 127 4.28 4.61 20.16
CA ARG A 127 5.29 5.59 19.72
C ARG A 127 6.31 5.69 20.82
N GLY A 128 7.44 5.12 20.53
CA GLY A 128 8.55 5.20 21.45
C GLY A 128 9.15 6.57 21.50
#